data_9e0788c104d5b03ca5a2204e949dfef5
#
_entry.id   9e0788c104d5b03ca5a2204e949dfef5
#
_cell.length_a   1.000
_cell.length_b   1.000
_cell.length_c   1.000
_cell.angle_alpha   90.00
_cell.angle_beta   90.00
_cell.angle_gamma   90.00
#
_symmetry.space_group_name_H-M   'P 1'
#
loop_
_entity.id
_entity.type
_entity.pdbx_description
1 polymer ?
#
loop_
_entity_poly.entity_id
_entity_poly.type
_entity_poly.pdbx_seq_one_letter_code
_entity_poly.pdbx_strand_id
1 'polypeptide(L)'
;DAMGGSIALCLHSAWGGGVDNSWANNSHAEMKFLYNPKEITYTDLAIWNNIFQWGYRIINTANMVISRADNDGINWGSGADAEKRKNEVLAEARFFRAWAYRHLTYSFGAVPLSTQEITGLNYRDDWDRASLSSIREVMAEDFQFAVDNLPLRTSNNSKVSGAVARHYLGELYLAEGNAEKAVSVLKP
;
A
#
# COMPACT_ATOMS: atom_id res chain seq x y z
N ASP A 1 18.72 -2.20 8.84
CA ASP A 1 17.86 -3.37 8.60
C ASP A 1 17.09 -3.90 9.81
N ALA A 2 17.25 -3.29 11.00
CA ALA A 2 16.45 -3.62 12.17
C ALA A 2 14.96 -3.21 12.06
N MET A 3 14.59 -2.40 11.08
CA MET A 3 13.19 -1.94 10.90
C MET A 3 12.29 -2.95 10.19
N GLY A 4 12.81 -3.81 9.32
CA GLY A 4 11.99 -4.76 8.56
C GLY A 4 11.28 -5.79 9.43
N GLY A 5 11.97 -6.37 10.40
CA GLY A 5 11.40 -7.37 11.29
C GLY A 5 10.37 -6.80 12.27
N SER A 6 10.64 -5.63 12.81
CA SER A 6 9.71 -4.97 13.75
C SER A 6 8.42 -4.51 13.08
N ILE A 7 8.49 -3.96 11.87
CA ILE A 7 7.28 -3.52 11.14
C ILE A 7 6.44 -4.71 10.71
N ALA A 8 7.04 -5.77 10.18
CA ALA A 8 6.32 -6.98 9.81
C ALA A 8 5.61 -7.60 11.02
N LEU A 9 6.27 -7.64 12.18
CA LEU A 9 5.69 -8.13 13.41
C LEU A 9 4.55 -7.23 13.90
N CYS A 10 4.72 -5.90 13.85
CA CYS A 10 3.69 -4.95 14.22
C CYS A 10 2.45 -5.05 13.33
N LEU A 11 2.63 -5.17 12.01
CA LEU A 11 1.52 -5.35 11.07
C LEU A 11 0.78 -6.66 11.33
N HIS A 12 1.49 -7.77 11.51
CA HIS A 12 0.88 -9.08 11.79
C HIS A 12 0.12 -9.08 13.12
N SER A 13 0.69 -8.48 14.14
CA SER A 13 0.07 -8.41 15.46
C SER A 13 -1.11 -7.44 15.50
N ALA A 14 -1.01 -6.29 14.81
CA ALA A 14 -2.10 -5.30 14.75
C ALA A 14 -3.34 -5.83 14.01
N TRP A 15 -3.14 -6.68 12.99
CA TRP A 15 -4.25 -7.24 12.22
C TRP A 15 -4.70 -8.63 12.69
N GLY A 16 -3.83 -9.38 13.35
CA GLY A 16 -4.15 -10.70 13.91
C GLY A 16 -4.59 -10.67 15.37
N GLY A 17 -4.38 -9.56 16.08
CA GLY A 17 -4.81 -9.42 17.47
C GLY A 17 -6.32 -9.17 17.60
N GLY A 18 -6.88 -9.52 18.75
CA GLY A 18 -8.30 -9.26 19.03
C GLY A 18 -9.28 -10.27 18.42
N VAL A 19 -8.79 -11.34 17.80
CA VAL A 19 -9.61 -12.46 17.32
C VAL A 19 -9.52 -13.67 18.26
N ASP A 20 -10.53 -14.53 18.25
CA ASP A 20 -10.67 -15.65 19.21
C ASP A 20 -9.48 -16.63 19.23
N ASN A 21 -8.77 -16.76 18.14
CA ASN A 21 -7.63 -17.68 17.98
C ASN A 21 -6.27 -17.00 18.03
N SER A 22 -6.20 -15.72 18.36
CA SER A 22 -4.95 -14.96 18.43
C SER A 22 -4.84 -14.19 19.75
N TRP A 23 -3.80 -14.45 20.51
CA TRP A 23 -3.54 -13.88 21.83
C TRP A 23 -2.19 -13.17 21.88
N ALA A 24 -2.17 -11.92 22.33
CA ALA A 24 -0.94 -11.20 22.61
C ALA A 24 -0.35 -11.64 23.95
N ASN A 25 0.86 -12.19 23.93
CA ASN A 25 1.57 -12.55 25.16
C ASN A 25 2.22 -11.32 25.83
N ASN A 26 2.89 -11.53 26.97
CA ASN A 26 3.47 -10.43 27.75
C ASN A 26 4.58 -9.66 27.05
N SER A 27 5.23 -10.22 26.01
CA SER A 27 6.26 -9.53 25.24
C SER A 27 5.71 -8.48 24.27
N HIS A 28 4.39 -8.45 24.06
CA HIS A 28 3.72 -7.46 23.21
C HIS A 28 2.62 -6.76 24.00
N ALA A 29 3.00 -6.20 25.14
CA ALA A 29 2.07 -5.57 26.07
C ALA A 29 1.26 -4.43 25.42
N GLU A 30 1.87 -3.70 24.50
CA GLU A 30 1.21 -2.65 23.71
C GLU A 30 0.09 -3.14 22.80
N MET A 31 -0.02 -4.45 22.54
CA MET A 31 -1.11 -5.03 21.77
C MET A 31 -2.32 -5.41 22.62
N LYS A 32 -2.23 -5.35 23.95
CA LYS A 32 -3.33 -5.71 24.86
C LYS A 32 -4.55 -4.82 24.69
N PHE A 33 -4.38 -3.58 24.22
CA PHE A 33 -5.49 -2.68 23.95
C PHE A 33 -6.47 -3.21 22.88
N LEU A 34 -6.03 -4.11 21.99
CA LEU A 34 -6.93 -4.76 21.02
C LEU A 34 -8.00 -5.63 21.70
N TYR A 35 -7.71 -6.13 22.90
CA TYR A 35 -8.65 -6.91 23.72
C TYR A 35 -9.43 -6.05 24.70
N ASN A 36 -8.91 -4.88 25.06
CA ASN A 36 -9.55 -3.95 25.97
C ASN A 36 -9.41 -2.50 25.51
N PRO A 37 -10.26 -2.05 24.56
CA PRO A 37 -10.17 -0.70 23.98
C PRO A 37 -10.28 0.45 24.99
N LYS A 38 -10.81 0.17 26.19
CA LYS A 38 -10.93 1.17 27.27
C LYS A 38 -9.61 1.52 27.94
N GLU A 39 -8.60 0.68 27.75
CA GLU A 39 -7.27 0.83 28.35
C GLU A 39 -6.23 1.40 27.36
N ILE A 40 -6.67 1.92 26.20
CA ILE A 40 -5.76 2.57 25.24
C ILE A 40 -5.12 3.78 25.92
N THR A 41 -3.80 3.69 26.10
CA THR A 41 -2.99 4.77 26.64
C THR A 41 -2.20 5.49 25.55
N TYR A 42 -1.70 6.69 25.87
CA TYR A 42 -0.89 7.46 24.92
C TYR A 42 0.39 6.72 24.49
N THR A 43 0.91 5.82 25.32
CA THR A 43 2.10 5.00 25.02
C THR A 43 1.85 3.94 23.94
N ASP A 44 0.59 3.53 23.74
CA ASP A 44 0.23 2.51 22.74
C ASP A 44 0.24 3.07 21.31
N LEU A 45 0.32 4.39 21.17
CA LEU A 45 0.33 5.07 19.87
C LEU A 45 1.61 4.84 19.05
N ALA A 46 2.70 4.38 19.67
CA ALA A 46 3.98 4.20 18.97
C ALA A 46 3.88 3.22 17.80
N ILE A 47 3.15 2.10 17.96
CA ILE A 47 2.93 1.12 16.90
C ILE A 47 2.13 1.71 15.74
N TRP A 48 1.03 2.39 16.04
CA TRP A 48 0.18 2.99 15.03
C TRP A 48 0.91 4.11 14.29
N ASN A 49 1.71 4.90 14.99
CA ASN A 49 2.57 5.90 14.39
C ASN A 49 3.60 5.28 13.43
N ASN A 50 4.21 4.16 13.81
CA ASN A 50 5.16 3.44 12.98
C ASN A 50 4.49 2.90 11.70
N ILE A 51 3.28 2.33 11.80
CA ILE A 51 2.50 1.85 10.65
C ILE A 51 2.16 3.03 9.72
N PHE A 52 1.71 4.15 10.28
CA PHE A 52 1.38 5.35 9.53
C PHE A 52 2.59 5.89 8.76
N GLN A 53 3.71 6.09 9.45
CA GLN A 53 4.96 6.57 8.83
C GLN A 53 5.48 5.61 7.77
N TRP A 54 5.44 4.31 8.02
CA TRP A 54 5.84 3.29 7.06
C TRP A 54 5.00 3.37 5.77
N GLY A 55 3.68 3.44 5.89
CA GLY A 55 2.79 3.58 4.75
C GLY A 55 3.09 4.81 3.90
N TYR A 56 3.25 5.97 4.55
CA TYR A 56 3.57 7.21 3.82
C TYR A 56 4.98 7.26 3.23
N ARG A 57 5.95 6.56 3.82
CA ARG A 57 7.27 6.39 3.19
C ARG A 57 7.18 5.62 1.89
N ILE A 58 6.41 4.53 1.86
CA ILE A 58 6.17 3.77 0.63
C ILE A 58 5.45 4.63 -0.40
N ILE A 59 4.38 5.33 -0.01
CA ILE A 59 3.61 6.21 -0.89
C ILE A 59 4.52 7.28 -1.50
N ASN A 60 5.32 7.97 -0.69
CA ASN A 60 6.21 9.01 -1.21
C ASN A 60 7.32 8.45 -2.12
N THR A 61 7.85 7.27 -1.80
CA THR A 61 8.83 6.59 -2.68
C THR A 61 8.19 6.20 -4.01
N ALA A 62 6.96 5.69 -3.99
CA ALA A 62 6.22 5.37 -5.20
C ALA A 62 5.93 6.63 -6.04
N ASN A 63 5.48 7.70 -5.38
CA ASN A 63 5.24 8.99 -6.03
C ASN A 63 6.53 9.55 -6.66
N MET A 64 7.67 9.41 -6.00
CA MET A 64 8.98 9.79 -6.54
C MET A 64 9.30 9.03 -7.84
N VAL A 65 9.11 7.71 -7.86
CA VAL A 65 9.34 6.90 -9.08
C VAL A 65 8.39 7.33 -10.19
N ILE A 66 7.10 7.51 -9.87
CA ILE A 66 6.06 7.88 -10.84
C ILE A 66 6.36 9.27 -11.44
N SER A 67 6.67 10.26 -10.59
CA SER A 67 6.89 11.64 -11.05
C SER A 67 8.20 11.82 -11.83
N ARG A 68 9.19 10.96 -11.56
CA ARG A 68 10.51 11.07 -12.19
C ARG A 68 10.71 10.15 -13.39
N ALA A 69 9.76 9.28 -13.70
CA ALA A 69 9.89 8.30 -14.80
C ALA A 69 10.04 8.95 -16.19
N ASP A 70 9.58 10.19 -16.36
CA ASP A 70 9.67 10.96 -17.59
C ASP A 70 10.91 11.88 -17.65
N ASN A 71 11.79 11.84 -16.64
CA ASN A 71 12.99 12.67 -16.65
C ASN A 71 13.98 12.18 -17.72
N ASP A 72 14.53 13.11 -18.50
CA ASP A 72 15.48 12.86 -19.59
C ASP A 72 16.76 12.12 -19.15
N GLY A 73 17.08 12.12 -17.87
CA GLY A 73 18.24 11.42 -17.31
C GLY A 73 18.09 9.92 -17.15
N ILE A 74 16.89 9.36 -17.37
CA ILE A 74 16.63 7.92 -17.19
C ILE A 74 16.75 7.20 -18.54
N ASN A 75 17.72 6.31 -18.64
CA ASN A 75 17.90 5.49 -19.84
C ASN A 75 17.06 4.20 -19.75
N TRP A 76 15.89 4.21 -20.35
CA TRP A 76 15.03 3.03 -20.49
C TRP A 76 15.46 2.08 -21.62
N GLY A 77 16.47 2.45 -22.41
CA GLY A 77 16.88 1.77 -23.63
C GLY A 77 16.23 2.37 -24.87
N SER A 78 15.95 1.56 -25.89
CA SER A 78 15.38 2.04 -27.17
C SER A 78 14.23 1.17 -27.64
N GLY A 79 13.37 1.76 -28.47
CA GLY A 79 12.25 1.07 -29.12
C GLY A 79 11.13 0.62 -28.14
N ALA A 80 10.33 -0.34 -28.57
CA ALA A 80 9.18 -0.86 -27.80
C ALA A 80 9.58 -1.46 -26.44
N ASP A 81 10.78 -2.00 -26.33
CA ASP A 81 11.29 -2.53 -25.07
C ASP A 81 11.58 -1.46 -24.01
N ALA A 82 11.89 -0.23 -24.44
CA ALA A 82 12.08 0.89 -23.51
C ALA A 82 10.77 1.27 -22.83
N GLU A 83 9.71 1.43 -23.61
CA GLU A 83 8.38 1.75 -23.11
C GLU A 83 7.85 0.63 -22.19
N LYS A 84 8.04 -0.62 -22.59
CA LYS A 84 7.66 -1.76 -21.77
C LYS A 84 8.39 -1.75 -20.41
N ARG A 85 9.71 -1.55 -20.39
CA ARG A 85 10.48 -1.47 -19.13
C ARG A 85 10.02 -0.32 -18.24
N LYS A 86 9.78 0.85 -18.84
CA LYS A 86 9.25 2.01 -18.12
C LYS A 86 7.90 1.67 -17.47
N ASN A 87 6.98 1.11 -18.26
CA ASN A 87 5.64 0.76 -17.78
C ASN A 87 5.67 -0.33 -16.72
N GLU A 88 6.56 -1.33 -16.80
CA GLU A 88 6.74 -2.32 -15.74
C GLU A 88 7.20 -1.68 -14.42
N VAL A 89 8.16 -0.74 -14.46
CA VAL A 89 8.63 -0.03 -13.25
C VAL A 89 7.54 0.87 -12.67
N LEU A 90 6.82 1.60 -13.53
CA LEU A 90 5.67 2.41 -13.11
C LEU A 90 4.57 1.56 -12.49
N ALA A 91 4.33 0.38 -13.07
CA ALA A 91 3.32 -0.56 -12.57
C ALA A 91 3.68 -1.11 -11.18
N GLU A 92 4.94 -1.46 -10.94
CA GLU A 92 5.41 -1.84 -9.60
C GLU A 92 5.26 -0.68 -8.60
N ALA A 93 5.64 0.55 -8.98
CA ALA A 93 5.52 1.71 -8.11
C ALA A 93 4.05 2.02 -7.76
N ARG A 94 3.15 2.02 -8.74
CA ARG A 94 1.71 2.21 -8.54
C ARG A 94 1.12 1.10 -7.69
N PHE A 95 1.48 -0.15 -7.95
CA PHE A 95 1.05 -1.27 -7.12
C PHE A 95 1.40 -1.05 -5.64
N PHE A 96 2.64 -0.67 -5.33
CA PHE A 96 3.06 -0.44 -3.95
C PHE A 96 2.39 0.79 -3.33
N ARG A 97 2.06 1.82 -4.10
CA ARG A 97 1.27 2.95 -3.62
C ARG A 97 -0.13 2.52 -3.19
N ALA A 98 -0.83 1.82 -4.06
CA ALA A 98 -2.16 1.28 -3.76
C ALA A 98 -2.13 0.30 -2.57
N TRP A 99 -1.13 -0.56 -2.52
CA TRP A 99 -0.93 -1.51 -1.43
C TRP A 99 -0.69 -0.82 -0.09
N ALA A 100 0.10 0.26 -0.06
CA ALA A 100 0.29 1.05 1.14
C ALA A 100 -1.00 1.74 1.59
N TYR A 101 -1.77 2.33 0.67
CA TYR A 101 -3.09 2.90 0.97
C TYR A 101 -4.07 1.86 1.49
N ARG A 102 -4.07 0.63 0.95
CA ARG A 102 -4.89 -0.47 1.48
C ARG A 102 -4.62 -0.68 2.98
N HIS A 103 -3.36 -0.78 3.38
CA HIS A 103 -2.99 -0.98 4.77
C HIS A 103 -3.34 0.22 5.65
N LEU A 104 -3.10 1.42 5.17
CA LEU A 104 -3.47 2.64 5.89
C LEU A 104 -4.98 2.75 6.07
N THR A 105 -5.77 2.48 5.05
CA THR A 105 -7.23 2.57 5.13
C THR A 105 -7.85 1.49 6.01
N TYR A 106 -7.28 0.29 6.06
CA TYR A 106 -7.73 -0.76 6.97
C TYR A 106 -7.40 -0.46 8.44
N SER A 107 -6.28 0.23 8.69
CA SER A 107 -5.86 0.57 10.05
C SER A 107 -6.49 1.86 10.58
N PHE A 108 -6.69 2.87 9.71
CA PHE A 108 -7.03 4.24 10.12
C PHE A 108 -8.32 4.79 9.49
N GLY A 109 -8.93 4.04 8.57
CA GLY A 109 -10.05 4.56 7.78
C GLY A 109 -9.61 5.63 6.79
N ALA A 110 -10.29 6.78 6.76
CA ALA A 110 -9.91 7.92 5.94
C ALA A 110 -8.55 8.49 6.38
N VAL A 111 -7.66 8.71 5.41
CA VAL A 111 -6.29 9.23 5.61
C VAL A 111 -5.98 10.30 4.57
N PRO A 112 -4.94 11.14 4.75
CA PRO A 112 -4.50 12.06 3.72
C PRO A 112 -4.15 11.37 2.40
N LEU A 113 -4.62 11.94 1.28
CA LEU A 113 -4.33 11.42 -0.06
C LEU A 113 -3.19 12.21 -0.70
N SER A 114 -2.06 11.56 -0.90
CA SER A 114 -0.88 12.11 -1.57
C SER A 114 -0.57 11.31 -2.83
N THR A 115 -0.65 11.95 -4.00
CA THR A 115 -0.38 11.35 -5.31
C THR A 115 0.83 11.96 -6.01
N GLN A 116 1.51 12.90 -5.32
CA GLN A 116 2.71 13.57 -5.83
C GLN A 116 3.88 13.36 -4.86
N GLU A 117 5.10 13.37 -5.40
CA GLU A 117 6.30 13.36 -4.59
C GLU A 117 6.35 14.57 -3.65
N ILE A 118 6.50 14.33 -2.36
CA ILE A 118 6.74 15.37 -1.37
C ILE A 118 8.24 15.51 -1.15
N THR A 119 8.74 16.72 -1.37
CA THR A 119 10.12 17.13 -1.18
C THR A 119 10.19 18.27 -0.15
N GLY A 120 11.39 18.70 0.20
CA GLY A 120 11.55 19.89 1.07
C GLY A 120 11.01 21.18 0.43
N LEU A 121 10.76 21.21 -0.89
CA LEU A 121 10.29 22.40 -1.61
C LEU A 121 8.77 22.52 -1.66
N ASN A 122 8.05 21.40 -1.57
CA ASN A 122 6.58 21.36 -1.63
C ASN A 122 5.97 20.75 -0.36
N TYR A 123 6.73 20.77 0.73
CA TYR A 123 6.23 20.33 2.02
C TYR A 123 5.06 21.21 2.48
N ARG A 124 4.04 20.53 3.03
CA ARG A 124 2.88 21.17 3.66
C ARG A 124 2.49 20.40 4.92
N ASP A 125 1.91 21.10 5.89
CA ASP A 125 1.46 20.54 7.18
C ASP A 125 -0.07 20.59 7.36
N ASP A 126 -0.78 21.13 6.36
CA ASP A 126 -2.23 21.33 6.34
C ASP A 126 -2.99 20.17 5.64
N TRP A 127 -2.61 18.95 5.98
CA TRP A 127 -3.21 17.75 5.37
C TRP A 127 -4.56 17.40 6.01
N ASP A 128 -5.61 17.37 5.19
CA ASP A 128 -6.90 16.79 5.55
C ASP A 128 -7.02 15.32 5.17
N ARG A 129 -7.92 14.62 5.85
CA ARG A 129 -8.28 13.25 5.47
C ARG A 129 -9.14 13.27 4.21
N ALA A 130 -8.72 12.56 3.17
CA ALA A 130 -9.54 12.32 2.00
C ALA A 130 -10.65 11.30 2.29
N SER A 131 -11.72 11.33 1.49
CA SER A 131 -12.77 10.32 1.61
C SER A 131 -12.22 8.91 1.27
N LEU A 132 -12.78 7.88 1.89
CA LEU A 132 -12.43 6.49 1.53
C LEU A 132 -12.71 6.19 0.05
N SER A 133 -13.76 6.80 -0.53
CA SER A 133 -14.06 6.66 -1.95
C SER A 133 -12.91 7.17 -2.81
N SER A 134 -12.47 8.42 -2.58
CA SER A 134 -11.36 9.01 -3.35
C SER A 134 -10.06 8.22 -3.23
N ILE A 135 -9.77 7.68 -2.03
CA ILE A 135 -8.57 6.84 -1.84
C ILE A 135 -8.72 5.53 -2.62
N ARG A 136 -9.89 4.88 -2.56
CA ARG A 136 -10.17 3.63 -3.29
C ARG A 136 -10.16 3.81 -4.80
N GLU A 137 -10.61 4.95 -5.31
CA GLU A 137 -10.50 5.30 -6.73
C GLU A 137 -9.03 5.31 -7.18
N VAL A 138 -8.15 5.99 -6.45
CA VAL A 138 -6.70 5.98 -6.76
C VAL A 138 -6.11 4.58 -6.62
N MET A 139 -6.51 3.80 -5.61
CA MET A 139 -6.06 2.41 -5.46
C MET A 139 -6.51 1.54 -6.65
N ALA A 140 -7.75 1.70 -7.12
CA ALA A 140 -8.28 0.95 -8.25
C ALA A 140 -7.52 1.28 -9.55
N GLU A 141 -7.28 2.56 -9.82
CA GLU A 141 -6.49 3.01 -10.97
C GLU A 141 -5.07 2.46 -10.94
N ASP A 142 -4.42 2.49 -9.78
CA ASP A 142 -3.06 2.02 -9.61
C ASP A 142 -2.94 0.50 -9.75
N PHE A 143 -3.84 -0.27 -9.14
CA PHE A 143 -3.88 -1.72 -9.31
C PHE A 143 -4.24 -2.10 -10.74
N GLN A 144 -5.18 -1.39 -11.40
CA GLN A 144 -5.52 -1.64 -12.79
C GLN A 144 -4.32 -1.40 -13.70
N PHE A 145 -3.60 -0.30 -13.53
CA PHE A 145 -2.37 -0.04 -14.28
C PHE A 145 -1.35 -1.17 -14.10
N ALA A 146 -1.22 -1.69 -12.88
CA ALA A 146 -0.35 -2.82 -12.60
C ALA A 146 -0.83 -4.11 -13.29
N VAL A 147 -2.15 -4.37 -13.33
CA VAL A 147 -2.73 -5.49 -14.08
C VAL A 147 -2.41 -5.43 -15.57
N ASP A 148 -2.46 -4.23 -16.14
CA ASP A 148 -2.30 -4.03 -17.58
C ASP A 148 -0.84 -4.06 -18.04
N ASN A 149 0.11 -3.74 -17.16
CA ASN A 149 1.51 -3.56 -17.52
C ASN A 149 2.49 -4.56 -16.92
N LEU A 150 2.06 -5.36 -15.93
CA LEU A 150 2.91 -6.41 -15.37
C LEU A 150 2.67 -7.75 -16.06
N PRO A 151 3.71 -8.59 -16.24
CA PRO A 151 3.54 -9.94 -16.73
C PRO A 151 2.66 -10.74 -15.76
N LEU A 152 1.74 -11.54 -16.28
CA LEU A 152 0.81 -12.32 -15.46
C LEU A 152 1.55 -13.18 -14.43
N ARG A 153 2.68 -13.73 -14.81
CA ARG A 153 3.57 -14.51 -13.93
C ARG A 153 5.01 -14.02 -14.11
N THR A 154 5.78 -14.07 -13.04
CA THR A 154 7.21 -13.76 -13.05
C THR A 154 7.99 -14.94 -12.48
N SER A 155 9.17 -15.21 -13.04
CA SER A 155 10.13 -16.16 -12.48
C SER A 155 10.96 -15.57 -11.32
N ASN A 156 10.92 -14.25 -11.16
CA ASN A 156 11.60 -13.54 -10.09
C ASN A 156 10.65 -13.30 -8.91
N ASN A 157 10.82 -14.06 -7.84
CA ASN A 157 9.98 -13.98 -6.63
C ASN A 157 10.09 -12.64 -5.88
N SER A 158 11.05 -11.78 -6.25
CA SER A 158 11.19 -10.43 -5.66
C SER A 158 10.41 -9.37 -6.43
N LYS A 159 9.71 -9.75 -7.51
CA LYS A 159 8.91 -8.84 -8.33
C LYS A 159 7.42 -9.09 -8.17
N VAL A 160 6.64 -8.02 -8.30
CA VAL A 160 5.19 -8.10 -8.38
C VAL A 160 4.78 -8.68 -9.73
N SER A 161 3.80 -9.57 -9.75
CA SER A 161 3.20 -10.08 -10.99
C SER A 161 1.81 -9.51 -11.22
N GLY A 162 1.34 -9.55 -12.47
CA GLY A 162 -0.02 -9.19 -12.82
C GLY A 162 -1.09 -10.02 -12.08
N ALA A 163 -0.77 -11.28 -11.76
CA ALA A 163 -1.67 -12.11 -10.95
C ALA A 163 -1.85 -11.56 -9.53
N VAL A 164 -0.78 -11.07 -8.92
CA VAL A 164 -0.83 -10.40 -7.61
C VAL A 164 -1.63 -9.10 -7.69
N ALA A 165 -1.40 -8.30 -8.73
CA ALA A 165 -2.17 -7.06 -8.94
C ALA A 165 -3.67 -7.34 -9.12
N ARG A 166 -4.03 -8.37 -9.89
CA ARG A 166 -5.44 -8.81 -10.05
C ARG A 166 -6.07 -9.23 -8.73
N HIS A 167 -5.33 -9.96 -7.90
CA HIS A 167 -5.80 -10.37 -6.58
C HIS A 167 -6.19 -9.16 -5.71
N TYR A 168 -5.31 -8.17 -5.60
CA TYR A 168 -5.57 -6.98 -4.78
C TYR A 168 -6.65 -6.07 -5.36
N LEU A 169 -6.75 -5.97 -6.69
CA LEU A 169 -7.85 -5.24 -7.32
C LEU A 169 -9.19 -5.94 -7.11
N GLY A 170 -9.23 -7.27 -7.21
CA GLY A 170 -10.41 -8.06 -6.90
C GLY A 170 -10.85 -7.92 -5.44
N GLU A 171 -9.89 -7.96 -4.51
CA GLU A 171 -10.14 -7.73 -3.07
C GLU A 171 -10.71 -6.32 -2.82
N LEU A 172 -10.17 -5.29 -3.48
CA LEU A 172 -10.68 -3.93 -3.39
C LEU A 172 -12.14 -3.84 -3.84
N TYR A 173 -12.49 -4.43 -4.98
CA TYR A 173 -13.87 -4.45 -5.47
C TYR A 173 -14.82 -5.22 -4.54
N LEU A 174 -14.36 -6.31 -3.92
CA LEU A 174 -15.15 -7.03 -2.91
C LEU A 174 -15.38 -6.16 -1.67
N ALA A 175 -14.36 -5.40 -1.22
CA ALA A 175 -14.52 -4.47 -0.10
C ALA A 175 -15.47 -3.30 -0.40
N GLU A 176 -15.72 -3.00 -1.68
CA GLU A 176 -16.71 -2.03 -2.15
C GLU A 176 -18.10 -2.65 -2.38
N GLY A 177 -18.26 -3.95 -2.16
CA GLY A 177 -19.50 -4.69 -2.45
C GLY A 177 -19.73 -4.96 -3.94
N ASN A 178 -18.73 -4.75 -4.80
CA ASN A 178 -18.85 -4.94 -6.24
C ASN A 178 -18.31 -6.30 -6.70
N ALA A 179 -19.10 -7.34 -6.44
CA ALA A 179 -18.73 -8.72 -6.79
C ALA A 179 -18.56 -8.93 -8.30
N GLU A 180 -19.33 -8.24 -9.14
CA GLU A 180 -19.23 -8.37 -10.60
C GLU A 180 -17.87 -7.91 -11.13
N LYS A 181 -17.41 -6.72 -10.69
CA LYS A 181 -16.08 -6.23 -11.03
C LYS A 181 -14.99 -7.15 -10.48
N ALA A 182 -15.13 -7.65 -9.26
CA ALA A 182 -14.17 -8.58 -8.68
C ALA A 182 -14.04 -9.85 -9.52
N VAL A 183 -15.15 -10.45 -9.91
CA VAL A 183 -15.16 -11.64 -10.80
C VAL A 183 -14.53 -11.33 -12.15
N SER A 184 -14.81 -10.18 -12.76
CA SER A 184 -14.27 -9.81 -14.07
C SER A 184 -12.74 -9.68 -14.06
N VAL A 185 -12.17 -9.15 -12.97
CA VAL A 185 -10.72 -8.97 -12.82
C VAL A 185 -10.01 -10.28 -12.49
N LEU A 186 -10.64 -11.16 -11.70
CA LEU A 186 -10.04 -12.42 -11.26
C LEU A 186 -10.10 -13.53 -12.31
N LYS A 187 -10.97 -13.42 -13.28
CA LYS A 187 -10.97 -14.35 -14.44
C LYS A 187 -9.74 -14.06 -15.31
N PRO A 188 -8.97 -15.11 -15.69
CA PRO A 188 -7.78 -14.96 -16.52
C PRO A 188 -8.12 -14.56 -17.95
#